data_926512196ac27816ed4231e2b625ab9a
#
_entry.id   926512196ac27816ed4231e2b625ab9a
#
_cell.length_a   1.000
_cell.length_b   1.000
_cell.length_c   1.000
_cell.angle_alpha   90.00
_cell.angle_beta   90.00
_cell.angle_gamma   90.00
#
_symmetry.space_group_name_H-M   'P 1'
#
loop_
_entity.id
_entity.type
_entity.pdbx_description
1 polymer ?
#
loop_
_entity_poly.entity_id
_entity_poly.type
_entity_poly.pdbx_seq_one_letter_code
_entity_poly.pdbx_strand_id
1 'polypeptide(L)'
;MTQYIRSNYGILIDEATAEKIKHTIATAYPGKELLEMEVRGRNLSEGIPRSFRINSNEILEALQEPLKGITNAVKIALEATPPELSTDIAESGIVLTGGGALLTGLDKLIQEETGIPVIIADDPLTCVARGGGIVLDMIEKKGADFIALE
;
A
#
# COMPACT_ATOMS: atom_id res chain seq x y z
N MET A 1 5.51 7.85 -8.92
CA MET A 1 6.24 6.93 -9.83
C MET A 1 6.35 7.49 -11.25
N THR A 2 5.27 7.73 -11.98
CA THR A 2 5.31 8.29 -13.36
C THR A 2 6.06 9.62 -13.43
N GLN A 3 5.85 10.50 -12.45
CA GLN A 3 6.57 11.78 -12.37
C GLN A 3 8.07 11.58 -12.10
N TYR A 4 8.46 10.64 -11.25
CA TYR A 4 9.86 10.29 -10.99
C TYR A 4 10.56 9.83 -12.26
N ILE A 5 9.94 8.88 -13.00
CA ILE A 5 10.47 8.37 -14.26
C ILE A 5 10.59 9.50 -15.29
N ARG A 6 9.59 10.35 -15.38
CA ARG A 6 9.63 11.52 -16.27
C ARG A 6 10.80 12.46 -15.94
N SER A 7 11.01 12.74 -14.66
CA SER A 7 12.05 13.69 -14.22
C SER A 7 13.46 13.11 -14.35
N ASN A 8 13.67 11.84 -14.01
CA ASN A 8 15.00 11.24 -13.95
C ASN A 8 15.45 10.62 -15.28
N TYR A 9 14.51 10.11 -16.09
CA TYR A 9 14.80 9.42 -17.34
C TYR A 9 14.38 10.19 -18.59
N GLY A 10 13.59 11.27 -18.42
CA GLY A 10 13.01 11.98 -19.56
C GLY A 10 12.04 11.13 -20.39
N ILE A 11 11.46 10.10 -19.79
CA ILE A 11 10.59 9.13 -20.45
C ILE A 11 9.19 9.20 -19.86
N LEU A 12 8.19 9.20 -20.75
CA LEU A 12 6.79 9.12 -20.38
C LEU A 12 6.32 7.67 -20.48
N ILE A 13 5.75 7.16 -19.40
CA ILE A 13 5.10 5.85 -19.34
C ILE A 13 3.59 6.03 -19.13
N ASP A 14 2.79 5.06 -19.57
CA ASP A 14 1.37 4.98 -19.30
C ASP A 14 1.07 4.38 -17.92
N GLU A 15 -0.18 4.46 -17.51
CA GLU A 15 -0.63 3.94 -16.21
C GLU A 15 -0.48 2.41 -16.10
N ALA A 16 -0.76 1.68 -17.18
CA ALA A 16 -0.61 0.23 -17.23
C ALA A 16 0.86 -0.20 -17.00
N THR A 17 1.79 0.52 -17.60
CA THR A 17 3.23 0.30 -17.38
C THR A 17 3.63 0.64 -15.95
N ALA A 18 3.11 1.72 -15.37
CA ALA A 18 3.36 2.09 -13.98
C ALA A 18 2.83 1.02 -13.00
N GLU A 19 1.62 0.50 -13.23
CA GLU A 19 1.07 -0.61 -12.43
C GLU A 19 1.90 -1.89 -12.59
N LYS A 20 2.38 -2.21 -13.79
CA LYS A 20 3.27 -3.36 -14.00
C LYS A 20 4.57 -3.23 -13.19
N ILE A 21 5.19 -2.05 -13.18
CA ILE A 21 6.39 -1.77 -12.37
C ILE A 21 6.07 -1.98 -10.89
N LYS A 22 4.96 -1.42 -10.42
CA LYS A 22 4.49 -1.54 -9.04
C LYS A 22 4.34 -3.00 -8.60
N HIS A 23 3.69 -3.82 -9.41
CA HIS A 23 3.49 -5.24 -9.08
C HIS A 23 4.76 -6.09 -9.19
N THR A 24 5.74 -5.68 -10.01
CA THR A 24 6.92 -6.50 -10.29
C THR A 24 8.09 -6.22 -9.37
N ILE A 25 8.40 -4.94 -9.12
CA ILE A 25 9.63 -4.54 -8.41
C ILE A 25 9.42 -3.50 -7.30
N ALA A 26 8.18 -2.98 -7.11
CA ALA A 26 7.97 -1.99 -6.08
C ALA A 26 8.04 -2.61 -4.69
N THR A 27 8.69 -1.88 -3.79
CA THR A 27 8.75 -2.20 -2.37
C THR A 27 8.59 -0.93 -1.55
N ALA A 28 7.93 -1.05 -0.40
CA ALA A 28 7.81 0.03 0.58
C ALA A 28 8.96 0.02 1.60
N TYR A 29 9.76 -1.05 1.63
CA TYR A 29 10.84 -1.26 2.58
C TYR A 29 12.08 -1.81 1.86
N PRO A 30 13.31 -1.41 2.23
CA PRO A 30 14.52 -1.91 1.59
C PRO A 30 14.57 -3.44 1.62
N GLY A 31 14.64 -4.05 0.44
CA GLY A 31 14.77 -5.50 0.29
C GLY A 31 16.21 -5.98 0.40
N LYS A 32 16.40 -7.29 0.59
CA LYS A 32 17.73 -7.92 0.55
C LYS A 32 18.28 -8.03 -0.86
N GLU A 33 17.41 -8.09 -1.86
CA GLU A 33 17.76 -8.27 -3.26
C GLU A 33 17.35 -7.04 -4.08
N LEU A 34 18.22 -6.64 -4.99
CA LEU A 34 17.93 -5.59 -5.95
C LEU A 34 17.16 -6.21 -7.13
N LEU A 35 15.91 -5.85 -7.27
CA LEU A 35 15.09 -6.26 -8.40
C LEU A 35 15.22 -5.23 -9.52
N GLU A 36 15.40 -5.70 -10.75
CA GLU A 36 15.50 -4.85 -11.94
C GLU A 36 14.44 -5.23 -12.97
N MET A 37 13.99 -4.23 -13.72
CA MET A 37 13.01 -4.41 -14.77
C MET A 37 13.36 -3.53 -15.97
N GLU A 38 13.26 -4.08 -17.17
CA GLU A 38 13.30 -3.29 -18.41
C GLU A 38 11.91 -2.75 -18.71
N VAL A 39 11.83 -1.45 -18.91
CA VAL A 39 10.60 -0.70 -19.14
C VAL A 39 10.72 0.05 -20.47
N ARG A 40 9.61 0.14 -21.20
CA ARG A 40 9.53 0.91 -22.45
C ARG A 40 8.56 2.09 -22.26
N GLY A 41 8.98 3.27 -22.71
CA GLY A 41 8.18 4.47 -22.72
C GLY A 41 8.56 5.39 -23.87
N ARG A 42 7.90 6.55 -23.97
CA ARG A 42 8.20 7.55 -24.98
C ARG A 42 9.23 8.55 -24.46
N ASN A 43 10.35 8.68 -25.15
CA ASN A 43 11.34 9.71 -24.87
C ASN A 43 10.74 11.11 -25.16
N LEU A 44 10.85 12.02 -24.21
CA LEU A 44 10.23 13.34 -24.31
C LEU A 44 10.95 14.29 -25.27
N SER A 45 12.27 14.13 -25.45
CA SER A 45 13.06 14.97 -26.34
C SER A 45 12.98 14.53 -27.80
N GLU A 46 12.90 13.21 -28.04
CA GLU A 46 12.95 12.63 -29.38
C GLU A 46 11.58 12.21 -29.90
N GLY A 47 10.59 12.05 -28.97
CA GLY A 47 9.23 11.63 -29.31
C GLY A 47 9.07 10.16 -29.68
N ILE A 48 10.16 9.38 -29.68
CA ILE A 48 10.19 7.97 -30.08
C ILE A 48 10.16 7.04 -28.87
N PRO A 49 9.73 5.76 -29.04
CA PRO A 49 9.82 4.75 -27.99
C PRO A 49 11.27 4.46 -27.62
N ARG A 50 11.54 4.37 -26.31
CA ARG A 50 12.85 4.01 -25.77
C ARG A 50 12.69 3.06 -24.59
N SER A 51 13.60 2.06 -24.50
CA SER A 51 13.70 1.19 -23.34
C SER A 51 14.73 1.73 -22.35
N PHE A 52 14.48 1.50 -21.06
CA PHE A 52 15.41 1.81 -19.97
C PHE A 52 15.27 0.75 -18.87
N ARG A 53 16.29 0.62 -18.04
CA ARG A 53 16.23 -0.24 -16.84
C ARG A 53 15.97 0.60 -15.62
N ILE A 54 15.14 0.09 -14.73
CA ILE A 54 14.83 0.68 -13.44
C ILE A 54 14.88 -0.40 -12.37
N ASN A 55 15.27 -0.04 -11.18
CA ASN A 55 15.43 -0.98 -10.08
C ASN A 55 14.53 -0.65 -8.88
N SER A 56 14.41 -1.61 -7.95
CA SER A 56 13.54 -1.50 -6.78
C SER A 56 13.91 -0.35 -5.84
N ASN A 57 15.20 0.04 -5.75
CA ASN A 57 15.63 1.16 -4.91
C ASN A 57 15.16 2.50 -5.48
N GLU A 58 15.21 2.66 -6.80
CA GLU A 58 14.70 3.87 -7.48
C GLU A 58 13.18 3.98 -7.35
N ILE A 59 12.49 2.84 -7.38
CA ILE A 59 11.04 2.82 -7.12
C ILE A 59 10.74 3.15 -5.67
N LEU A 60 11.51 2.63 -4.71
CA LEU A 60 11.37 2.97 -3.30
C LEU A 60 11.57 4.48 -3.08
N GLU A 61 12.59 5.08 -3.72
CA GLU A 61 12.79 6.53 -3.69
C GLU A 61 11.57 7.29 -4.24
N ALA A 62 11.05 6.85 -5.39
CA ALA A 62 9.87 7.43 -6.02
C ALA A 62 8.59 7.33 -5.15
N LEU A 63 8.54 6.35 -4.23
CA LEU A 63 7.41 6.10 -3.34
C LEU A 63 7.56 6.73 -1.95
N GLN A 64 8.69 7.31 -1.60
CA GLN A 64 8.94 7.84 -0.27
C GLN A 64 7.88 8.85 0.20
N GLU A 65 7.49 9.81 -0.64
CA GLU A 65 6.49 10.81 -0.29
C GLU A 65 5.10 10.18 0.01
N PRO A 66 4.51 9.37 -0.89
CA PRO A 66 3.25 8.72 -0.57
C PRO A 66 3.35 7.75 0.63
N LEU A 67 4.47 7.05 0.81
CA LEU A 67 4.68 6.17 1.97
C LEU A 67 4.72 6.95 3.28
N LYS A 68 5.40 8.09 3.33
CA LYS A 68 5.36 9.00 4.49
C LYS A 68 3.94 9.51 4.76
N GLY A 69 3.16 9.78 3.72
CA GLY A 69 1.75 10.15 3.87
C GLY A 69 0.94 9.06 4.56
N ILE A 70 1.14 7.80 4.17
CA ILE A 70 0.46 6.65 4.78
C ILE A 70 0.89 6.48 6.24
N THR A 71 2.18 6.45 6.55
CA THR A 71 2.67 6.27 7.93
C THR A 71 2.23 7.41 8.85
N ASN A 72 2.23 8.65 8.36
CA ASN A 72 1.71 9.79 9.12
C ASN A 72 0.21 9.67 9.40
N ALA A 73 -0.59 9.23 8.42
CA ALA A 73 -2.02 9.02 8.63
C ALA A 73 -2.29 7.96 9.71
N VAL A 74 -1.52 6.87 9.71
CA VAL A 74 -1.60 5.84 10.75
C VAL A 74 -1.24 6.41 12.12
N LYS A 75 -0.13 7.18 12.23
CA LYS A 75 0.29 7.82 13.49
C LYS A 75 -0.78 8.76 14.03
N ILE A 76 -1.36 9.61 13.18
CA ILE A 76 -2.45 10.53 13.57
C ILE A 76 -3.67 9.74 14.07
N ALA A 77 -4.03 8.64 13.43
CA ALA A 77 -5.14 7.79 13.88
C ALA A 77 -4.87 7.16 15.25
N LEU A 78 -3.63 6.70 15.48
CA LEU A 78 -3.21 6.14 16.77
C LEU A 78 -3.22 7.20 17.88
N GLU A 79 -2.73 8.42 17.60
CA GLU A 79 -2.75 9.55 18.53
C GLU A 79 -4.17 9.99 18.90
N ALA A 80 -5.11 9.89 17.95
CA ALA A 80 -6.52 10.22 18.18
C ALA A 80 -7.28 9.10 18.91
N THR A 81 -6.67 7.93 19.09
CA THR A 81 -7.31 6.78 19.75
C THR A 81 -7.36 6.97 21.27
N PRO A 82 -8.51 6.72 21.92
CA PRO A 82 -8.62 6.76 23.38
C PRO A 82 -7.62 5.82 24.06
N PRO A 83 -7.07 6.22 25.24
CA PRO A 83 -6.07 5.43 25.97
C PRO A 83 -6.53 4.00 26.30
N GLU A 84 -7.82 3.80 26.52
CA GLU A 84 -8.43 2.51 26.85
C GLU A 84 -8.26 1.49 25.71
N LEU A 85 -8.27 1.97 24.44
CA LEU A 85 -8.10 1.13 23.26
C LEU A 85 -6.63 0.97 22.86
N SER A 86 -5.74 1.82 23.35
CA SER A 86 -4.34 1.81 22.97
C SER A 86 -3.64 0.51 23.36
N THR A 87 -4.01 -0.06 24.52
CA THR A 87 -3.45 -1.35 24.99
C THR A 87 -3.89 -2.48 24.08
N ASP A 88 -5.18 -2.53 23.73
CA ASP A 88 -5.73 -3.56 22.86
C ASP A 88 -5.11 -3.49 21.44
N ILE A 89 -4.88 -2.29 20.93
CA ILE A 89 -4.21 -2.09 19.64
C ILE A 89 -2.76 -2.55 19.70
N ALA A 90 -2.04 -2.27 20.79
CA ALA A 90 -0.66 -2.69 20.96
C ALA A 90 -0.53 -4.23 21.00
N GLU A 91 -1.52 -4.93 21.56
CA GLU A 91 -1.55 -6.39 21.63
C GLU A 91 -2.09 -7.04 20.37
N SER A 92 -3.20 -6.52 19.82
CA SER A 92 -3.88 -7.09 18.66
C SER A 92 -3.22 -6.73 17.33
N GLY A 93 -2.53 -5.58 17.28
CA GLY A 93 -1.83 -5.10 16.08
C GLY A 93 -2.75 -4.38 15.08
N ILE A 94 -2.15 -4.04 13.94
CA ILE A 94 -2.82 -3.38 12.81
C ILE A 94 -3.02 -4.40 11.70
N VAL A 95 -4.23 -4.46 11.15
CA VAL A 95 -4.56 -5.33 10.01
C VAL A 95 -4.64 -4.48 8.74
N LEU A 96 -3.78 -4.78 7.75
CA LEU A 96 -3.81 -4.15 6.44
C LEU A 96 -4.74 -4.90 5.50
N THR A 97 -5.60 -4.17 4.81
CA THR A 97 -6.55 -4.70 3.82
C THR A 97 -6.59 -3.82 2.57
N GLY A 98 -7.22 -4.31 1.51
CA GLY A 98 -7.27 -3.63 0.22
C GLY A 98 -6.01 -3.83 -0.63
N GLY A 99 -6.04 -3.30 -1.87
CA GLY A 99 -4.96 -3.48 -2.84
C GLY A 99 -3.61 -2.87 -2.42
N GLY A 100 -3.65 -1.79 -1.61
CA GLY A 100 -2.45 -1.16 -1.06
C GLY A 100 -1.65 -2.08 -0.13
N ALA A 101 -2.33 -2.99 0.58
CA ALA A 101 -1.71 -3.96 1.48
C ALA A 101 -0.79 -4.95 0.74
N LEU A 102 -0.97 -5.11 -0.57
CA LEU A 102 -0.14 -5.97 -1.42
C LEU A 102 1.21 -5.36 -1.80
N LEU A 103 1.46 -4.08 -1.46
CA LEU A 103 2.77 -3.48 -1.69
C LEU A 103 3.79 -4.14 -0.75
N THR A 104 4.77 -4.78 -1.35
CA THR A 104 5.81 -5.53 -0.61
C THR A 104 6.47 -4.67 0.45
N GLY A 105 6.49 -5.14 1.70
CA GLY A 105 7.18 -4.47 2.81
C GLY A 105 6.43 -3.29 3.43
N LEU A 106 5.18 -3.01 3.03
CA LEU A 106 4.37 -1.96 3.66
C LEU A 106 4.06 -2.27 5.13
N ASP A 107 3.80 -3.54 5.44
CA ASP A 107 3.65 -4.06 6.79
C ASP A 107 4.87 -3.75 7.66
N LYS A 108 6.06 -4.03 7.15
CA LYS A 108 7.32 -3.77 7.85
C LYS A 108 7.57 -2.28 8.08
N LEU A 109 7.30 -1.46 7.07
CA LEU A 109 7.44 -0.02 7.17
C LEU A 109 6.53 0.55 8.28
N ILE A 110 5.25 0.16 8.30
CA ILE A 110 4.30 0.64 9.30
C ILE A 110 4.68 0.12 10.69
N GLN A 111 5.09 -1.15 10.80
CA GLN A 111 5.53 -1.73 12.06
C GLN A 111 6.76 -1.01 12.63
N GLU A 112 7.76 -0.69 11.79
CA GLU A 112 8.95 0.05 12.21
C GLU A 112 8.62 1.47 12.67
N GLU A 113 7.74 2.14 11.95
CA GLU A 113 7.34 3.53 12.21
C GLU A 113 6.41 3.70 13.42
N THR A 114 5.65 2.65 13.80
CA THR A 114 4.66 2.71 14.88
C THR A 114 5.05 1.88 16.11
N GLY A 115 5.94 0.91 15.94
CA GLY A 115 6.25 -0.09 16.98
C GLY A 115 5.13 -1.10 17.23
N ILE A 116 4.05 -1.08 16.45
CA ILE A 116 2.89 -1.97 16.61
C ILE A 116 2.98 -3.11 15.60
N PRO A 117 2.67 -4.36 15.96
CA PRO A 117 2.63 -5.47 15.03
C PRO A 117 1.65 -5.20 13.87
N VAL A 118 2.07 -5.52 12.65
CA VAL A 118 1.24 -5.29 11.45
C VAL A 118 1.13 -6.59 10.67
N ILE A 119 -0.09 -6.98 10.33
CA ILE A 119 -0.38 -8.17 9.53
C ILE A 119 -1.18 -7.80 8.28
N ILE A 120 -0.97 -8.52 7.20
CA ILE A 120 -1.76 -8.40 5.99
C ILE A 120 -2.91 -9.42 6.09
N ALA A 121 -4.14 -8.96 5.86
CA ALA A 121 -5.30 -9.83 5.89
C ALA A 121 -5.24 -10.90 4.79
N ASP A 122 -5.83 -12.07 5.07
CA ASP A 122 -6.03 -13.09 4.05
C ASP A 122 -6.94 -12.55 2.94
N ASP A 123 -6.47 -12.63 1.68
CA ASP A 123 -7.17 -12.11 0.51
C ASP A 123 -7.61 -10.64 0.69
N PRO A 124 -6.65 -9.71 0.83
CA PRO A 124 -6.92 -8.34 1.25
C PRO A 124 -7.83 -7.56 0.30
N LEU A 125 -7.91 -7.96 -0.98
CA LEU A 125 -8.77 -7.33 -1.98
C LEU A 125 -10.25 -7.57 -1.73
N THR A 126 -10.63 -8.68 -1.09
CA THR A 126 -12.03 -9.09 -0.92
C THR A 126 -12.55 -8.88 0.50
N CYS A 127 -11.71 -8.46 1.45
CA CYS A 127 -12.07 -8.31 2.86
C CYS A 127 -13.35 -7.49 3.08
N VAL A 128 -13.47 -6.33 2.41
CA VAL A 128 -14.64 -5.45 2.55
C VAL A 128 -15.90 -6.12 2.05
N ALA A 129 -15.85 -6.75 0.88
CA ALA A 129 -17.00 -7.45 0.29
C ALA A 129 -17.42 -8.67 1.14
N ARG A 130 -16.45 -9.47 1.61
CA ARG A 130 -16.72 -10.60 2.51
C ARG A 130 -17.32 -10.15 3.84
N GLY A 131 -16.76 -9.09 4.43
CA GLY A 131 -17.28 -8.51 5.66
C GLY A 131 -18.72 -8.02 5.50
N GLY A 132 -19.04 -7.32 4.40
CA GLY A 132 -20.41 -6.91 4.07
C GLY A 132 -21.36 -8.11 3.95
N GLY A 133 -20.94 -9.19 3.28
CA GLY A 133 -21.73 -10.42 3.19
C GLY A 133 -22.01 -11.04 4.57
N ILE A 134 -21.00 -11.13 5.42
CA ILE A 134 -21.16 -11.65 6.79
C ILE A 134 -22.15 -10.79 7.61
N VAL A 135 -22.05 -9.46 7.49
CA VAL A 135 -22.98 -8.55 8.18
C VAL A 135 -24.40 -8.75 7.70
N LEU A 136 -24.64 -8.91 6.39
CA LEU A 136 -25.99 -9.20 5.85
C LEU A 136 -26.56 -10.52 6.42
N ASP A 137 -25.74 -11.58 6.46
CA ASP A 137 -26.14 -12.86 7.07
C ASP A 137 -26.46 -12.71 8.57
N MET A 138 -25.73 -11.86 9.29
CA MET A 138 -25.98 -11.59 10.69
C MET A 138 -27.29 -10.83 10.91
N ILE A 139 -27.60 -9.84 10.07
CA ILE A 139 -28.86 -9.10 10.10
C ILE A 139 -30.04 -10.03 9.87
N GLU A 140 -29.94 -10.92 8.88
CA GLU A 140 -30.98 -11.88 8.57
C GLU A 140 -31.24 -12.85 9.75
N LYS A 141 -30.17 -13.27 10.46
CA LYS A 141 -30.28 -14.22 11.58
C LYS A 141 -30.63 -13.58 12.92
N LYS A 142 -30.19 -12.35 13.19
CA LYS A 142 -30.28 -11.70 14.51
C LYS A 142 -31.18 -10.46 14.53
N GLY A 143 -31.69 -10.01 13.37
CA GLY A 143 -32.46 -8.77 13.24
C GLY A 143 -31.58 -7.53 13.08
N ALA A 144 -32.17 -6.42 12.64
CA ALA A 144 -31.48 -5.17 12.34
C ALA A 144 -30.89 -4.46 13.59
N ASP A 145 -31.31 -4.82 14.77
CA ASP A 145 -30.82 -4.25 16.05
C ASP A 145 -29.34 -4.49 16.28
N PHE A 146 -28.74 -5.42 15.52
CA PHE A 146 -27.31 -5.69 15.56
C PHE A 146 -26.45 -4.52 15.02
N ILE A 147 -27.01 -3.64 14.17
CA ILE A 147 -26.28 -2.51 13.56
C ILE A 147 -26.48 -1.21 14.37
N ALA A 148 -27.49 -1.14 15.23
CA ALA A 148 -27.76 0.01 16.09
C ALA A 148 -26.92 -0.04 17.38
N LEU A 149 -25.58 -0.09 17.20
CA LEU A 149 -24.65 0.23 18.28
C LEU A 149 -24.39 1.74 18.19
N GLU A 150 -25.05 2.48 19.06
CA GLU A 150 -24.72 3.86 19.37
C GLU A 150 -23.27 3.97 19.92
#